data_96106b55b476750cc508a69c94d081ad
#
_entry.id   96106b55b476750cc508a69c94d081ad
#
_cell.length_a   1.000
_cell.length_b   1.000
_cell.length_c   1.000
_cell.angle_alpha   90.00
_cell.angle_beta   90.00
_cell.angle_gamma   90.00
#
_symmetry.space_group_name_H-M   'P 1'
#
loop_
_entity.id
_entity.type
_entity.pdbx_description
1 polymer ?
#
loop_
_entity_poly.entity_id
_entity_poly.type
_entity_poly.pdbx_seq_one_letter_code
_entity_poly.pdbx_strand_id
1 'polypeptide(L)'
;MGRKNSVGTANGLPNGERAGGAAAGSGAPVPCHLLVMRTSAMGDVAMLPHALRALTAAYPDLRVTVATQAMFRPFFAGLDVGFLDVDVKGAHHSLAGMWRLAAQARRLGVDAVADVHDVLRSKAFRLAMRLHGVPAAHIDKGRAGKRAFIRCGGRGMEPLRHTVLRYCDVFRKLGFVLDDPAPAVRRDRPNPFGEKHGVWVGFAPFSAHRGKTYPEEQSRELVRMLSERYGRVFIHGGGGAEQAFAEEMERTYPNVTALYGKVRFAGEMDLIANLDCVVTMDSLVMHLVSLVATPVVSVWGATHPGLGFLGYGVSPGNVLQADMACRPCSVFGNKPCRYGDYRCLKAVTPEMAARRVAEITGSLPECPGNG
;
A
#
# COMPACT_ATOMS: atom_id res chain seq x y z
N MET A 1 -20.04 56.55 43.61
CA MET A 1 -19.14 57.30 42.73
C MET A 1 -18.65 56.31 41.68
N GLY A 2 -19.12 56.18 40.53
CA GLY A 2 -19.61 57.13 39.55
C GLY A 2 -18.65 57.21 38.37
N ARG A 3 -19.04 56.64 37.29
CA ARG A 3 -18.94 56.98 35.87
C ARG A 3 -18.57 55.76 35.04
N LYS A 4 -19.43 55.21 34.22
CA LYS A 4 -20.16 55.58 32.96
C LYS A 4 -19.23 55.75 31.77
N ASN A 5 -19.62 54.97 30.72
CA ASN A 5 -19.61 55.20 29.26
C ASN A 5 -18.29 54.85 28.54
N SER A 6 -18.28 54.34 27.35
CA SER A 6 -19.27 54.37 26.25
C SER A 6 -18.93 53.30 25.21
N VAL A 7 -19.97 52.95 24.46
CA VAL A 7 -20.05 52.15 23.24
C VAL A 7 -19.22 52.79 22.09
N GLY A 8 -18.59 51.96 21.28
CA GLY A 8 -17.99 52.34 20.04
C GLY A 8 -18.01 51.16 19.06
N THR A 9 -19.02 51.13 18.23
CA THR A 9 -19.11 50.24 17.02
C THR A 9 -18.21 50.80 15.92
N ALA A 10 -17.42 49.95 15.29
CA ALA A 10 -17.06 50.16 13.86
C ALA A 10 -16.59 48.85 13.21
N ASN A 11 -17.27 48.54 12.13
CA ASN A 11 -16.98 47.59 11.07
C ASN A 11 -15.56 47.71 10.49
N GLY A 12 -15.00 46.59 10.06
CA GLY A 12 -13.84 46.58 9.22
C GLY A 12 -13.30 45.19 9.02
N LEU A 13 -13.87 44.41 8.10
CA LEU A 13 -13.21 43.23 7.54
C LEU A 13 -12.09 43.68 6.59
N PRO A 14 -10.86 43.25 6.72
CA PRO A 14 -9.91 43.35 5.63
C PRO A 14 -9.94 42.09 4.77
N ASN A 15 -9.92 42.35 3.48
CA ASN A 15 -9.88 41.46 2.33
C ASN A 15 -8.82 40.37 2.48
N GLY A 16 -9.21 39.18 2.02
CA GLY A 16 -8.31 38.03 1.89
C GLY A 16 -7.19 38.29 0.88
N GLU A 17 -5.98 38.35 1.38
CA GLU A 17 -4.79 38.16 0.60
C GLU A 17 -4.56 36.66 0.47
N ARG A 18 -4.65 36.17 -0.76
CA ARG A 18 -4.20 34.83 -1.14
C ARG A 18 -2.67 34.82 -1.02
N ALA A 19 -2.15 34.22 0.02
CA ALA A 19 -0.73 33.91 0.14
C ALA A 19 -0.37 32.79 -0.84
N GLY A 20 -0.03 33.19 -2.07
CA GLY A 20 0.70 32.37 -3.02
C GLY A 20 2.16 32.31 -2.61
N GLY A 21 2.52 31.41 -1.68
CA GLY A 21 3.89 31.11 -1.29
C GLY A 21 4.52 30.11 -2.23
N ALA A 22 4.93 30.53 -3.45
CA ALA A 22 5.87 29.76 -4.27
C ALA A 22 7.24 29.81 -3.61
N ALA A 23 7.64 28.75 -2.91
CA ALA A 23 9.02 28.57 -2.48
C ALA A 23 9.91 28.41 -3.73
N ALA A 24 10.83 29.36 -3.93
CA ALA A 24 11.81 29.37 -5.01
C ALA A 24 12.74 28.17 -4.87
N GLY A 25 12.44 27.07 -5.54
CA GLY A 25 13.35 25.98 -5.82
C GLY A 25 14.17 26.30 -7.07
N SER A 26 15.42 25.83 -7.10
CA SER A 26 16.44 25.95 -8.16
C SER A 26 15.84 26.03 -9.57
N GLY A 27 16.12 27.12 -10.29
CA GLY A 27 15.46 27.58 -11.51
C GLY A 27 15.54 26.71 -12.79
N ALA A 28 15.44 25.41 -12.68
CA ALA A 28 15.18 24.54 -13.83
C ALA A 28 13.66 24.39 -14.01
N PRO A 29 13.14 24.47 -15.25
CA PRO A 29 11.71 24.28 -15.50
C PRO A 29 11.27 22.87 -15.04
N VAL A 30 10.14 22.81 -14.32
CA VAL A 30 9.53 21.54 -13.91
C VAL A 30 9.05 20.81 -15.16
N PRO A 31 9.26 19.48 -15.27
CA PRO A 31 8.78 18.70 -16.41
C PRO A 31 7.28 18.84 -16.63
N CYS A 32 6.85 18.84 -17.91
CA CYS A 32 5.44 18.89 -18.31
C CYS A 32 4.82 17.49 -18.49
N HIS A 33 5.64 16.48 -18.83
CA HIS A 33 5.19 15.10 -19.01
C HIS A 33 6.14 14.09 -18.33
N LEU A 34 5.77 13.66 -17.13
CA LEU A 34 6.54 12.72 -16.34
C LEU A 34 6.16 11.26 -16.64
N LEU A 35 7.13 10.41 -16.95
CA LEU A 35 6.95 8.96 -16.94
C LEU A 35 7.44 8.38 -15.62
N VAL A 36 6.56 7.63 -14.92
CA VAL A 36 6.88 6.95 -13.67
C VAL A 36 6.93 5.44 -13.91
N MET A 37 8.07 4.80 -13.67
CA MET A 37 8.28 3.39 -13.97
C MET A 37 8.29 2.50 -12.72
N ARG A 38 7.32 1.55 -12.66
CA ARG A 38 7.30 0.45 -11.69
C ARG A 38 6.56 -0.77 -12.25
N THR A 39 7.24 -1.91 -12.44
CA THR A 39 6.66 -3.10 -13.09
C THR A 39 6.48 -4.28 -12.15
N SER A 40 7.02 -4.23 -10.93
CA SER A 40 6.95 -5.27 -9.88
C SER A 40 7.59 -4.76 -8.55
N ALA A 41 7.45 -5.43 -7.36
CA ALA A 41 6.44 -6.43 -7.09
C ALA A 41 5.05 -5.77 -6.98
N MET A 42 3.95 -6.58 -6.97
CA MET A 42 2.58 -6.06 -6.93
C MET A 42 2.34 -5.09 -5.75
N GLY A 43 2.78 -5.45 -4.55
CA GLY A 43 2.65 -4.58 -3.37
C GLY A 43 3.39 -3.25 -3.51
N ASP A 44 4.59 -3.26 -4.13
CA ASP A 44 5.32 -2.02 -4.39
C ASP A 44 4.61 -1.14 -5.44
N VAL A 45 3.97 -1.76 -6.46
CA VAL A 45 3.15 -1.01 -7.43
C VAL A 45 1.93 -0.42 -6.73
N ALA A 46 1.27 -1.17 -5.84
CA ALA A 46 0.11 -0.71 -5.07
C ALA A 46 0.44 0.46 -4.11
N MET A 47 1.69 0.66 -3.72
CA MET A 47 2.10 1.84 -2.93
C MET A 47 2.27 3.12 -3.78
N LEU A 48 2.47 3.00 -5.10
CA LEU A 48 2.75 4.14 -5.97
C LEU A 48 1.59 5.16 -6.08
N PRO A 49 0.32 4.76 -6.11
CA PRO A 49 -0.80 5.71 -6.19
C PRO A 49 -0.83 6.75 -5.06
N HIS A 50 -0.36 6.41 -3.84
CA HIS A 50 -0.28 7.40 -2.76
C HIS A 50 0.67 8.56 -3.12
N ALA A 51 1.85 8.26 -3.65
CA ALA A 51 2.82 9.27 -4.06
C ALA A 51 2.32 10.08 -5.28
N LEU A 52 1.63 9.42 -6.22
CA LEU A 52 1.06 10.08 -7.39
C LEU A 52 -0.09 11.03 -7.02
N ARG A 53 -0.94 10.70 -6.03
CA ARG A 53 -1.98 11.62 -5.55
C ARG A 53 -1.39 12.94 -5.05
N ALA A 54 -0.30 12.90 -4.29
CA ALA A 54 0.38 14.11 -3.83
C ALA A 54 0.98 14.90 -5.00
N LEU A 55 1.59 14.21 -5.96
CA LEU A 55 2.19 14.84 -7.13
C LEU A 55 1.14 15.51 -8.01
N THR A 56 0.07 14.80 -8.39
CA THR A 56 -0.98 15.35 -9.26
C THR A 56 -1.83 16.43 -8.57
N ALA A 57 -1.96 16.37 -7.26
CA ALA A 57 -2.60 17.45 -6.49
C ALA A 57 -1.76 18.73 -6.46
N ALA A 58 -0.42 18.60 -6.34
CA ALA A 58 0.49 19.74 -6.36
C ALA A 58 0.69 20.32 -7.78
N TYR A 59 0.55 19.49 -8.81
CA TYR A 59 0.76 19.85 -10.22
C TYR A 59 -0.41 19.34 -11.08
N PRO A 60 -1.56 20.02 -11.09
CA PRO A 60 -2.74 19.57 -11.83
C PRO A 60 -2.55 19.49 -13.35
N ASP A 61 -1.69 20.33 -13.91
CA ASP A 61 -1.40 20.39 -15.35
C ASP A 61 -0.29 19.41 -15.78
N LEU A 62 0.32 18.68 -14.82
CA LEU A 62 1.36 17.72 -15.13
C LEU A 62 0.77 16.47 -15.78
N ARG A 63 1.20 16.20 -17.01
CA ARG A 63 0.89 14.92 -17.65
C ARG A 63 1.73 13.80 -17.02
N VAL A 64 1.05 12.78 -16.48
CA VAL A 64 1.73 11.61 -15.88
C VAL A 64 1.42 10.37 -16.69
N THR A 65 2.47 9.63 -17.07
CA THR A 65 2.35 8.29 -17.67
C THR A 65 2.99 7.26 -16.77
N VAL A 66 2.25 6.22 -16.37
CA VAL A 66 2.75 5.12 -15.55
C VAL A 66 3.18 3.96 -16.45
N ALA A 67 4.47 3.64 -16.45
CA ALA A 67 5.01 2.47 -17.15
C ALA A 67 4.95 1.26 -16.21
N THR A 68 3.94 0.41 -16.42
CA THR A 68 3.65 -0.76 -15.55
C THR A 68 3.02 -1.91 -16.36
N GLN A 69 2.78 -3.06 -15.72
CA GLN A 69 2.04 -4.15 -16.36
C GLN A 69 0.54 -3.83 -16.40
N ALA A 70 -0.14 -4.14 -17.49
CA ALA A 70 -1.56 -3.81 -17.72
C ALA A 70 -2.48 -4.29 -16.59
N MET A 71 -2.17 -5.44 -15.98
CA MET A 71 -2.94 -6.00 -14.86
C MET A 71 -2.97 -5.12 -13.61
N PHE A 72 -2.04 -4.16 -13.46
CA PHE A 72 -1.95 -3.27 -12.31
C PHE A 72 -2.67 -1.92 -12.51
N ARG A 73 -3.19 -1.63 -13.69
CA ARG A 73 -3.93 -0.39 -13.98
C ARG A 73 -5.06 -0.12 -12.95
N PRO A 74 -5.81 -1.12 -12.44
CA PRO A 74 -6.85 -0.88 -11.45
C PRO A 74 -6.36 -0.22 -10.14
N PHE A 75 -5.07 -0.38 -9.77
CA PHE A 75 -4.52 0.27 -8.56
C PHE A 75 -4.50 1.80 -8.66
N PHE A 76 -4.51 2.33 -9.88
CA PHE A 76 -4.48 3.76 -10.16
C PHE A 76 -5.87 4.37 -10.42
N ALA A 77 -6.94 3.61 -10.14
CA ALA A 77 -8.30 4.10 -10.31
C ALA A 77 -8.54 5.41 -9.52
N GLY A 78 -9.15 6.40 -10.19
CA GLY A 78 -9.39 7.72 -9.62
C GLY A 78 -8.20 8.68 -9.67
N LEU A 79 -7.11 8.32 -10.38
CA LEU A 79 -6.02 9.21 -10.77
C LEU A 79 -6.11 9.51 -12.26
N ASP A 80 -5.89 10.77 -12.63
CA ASP A 80 -5.74 11.15 -14.03
C ASP A 80 -4.32 10.87 -14.49
N VAL A 81 -4.07 9.63 -14.94
CA VAL A 81 -2.77 9.17 -15.43
C VAL A 81 -2.91 8.30 -16.68
N GLY A 82 -2.01 8.50 -17.63
CA GLY A 82 -1.85 7.64 -18.78
C GLY A 82 -1.06 6.36 -18.43
N PHE A 83 -1.09 5.38 -19.33
CA PHE A 83 -0.34 4.13 -19.14
C PHE A 83 0.53 3.81 -20.35
N LEU A 84 1.73 3.32 -20.08
CA LEU A 84 2.61 2.64 -21.03
C LEU A 84 2.80 1.20 -20.54
N ASP A 85 2.15 0.25 -21.23
CA ASP A 85 2.16 -1.15 -20.83
C ASP A 85 3.54 -1.78 -21.01
N VAL A 86 4.02 -2.43 -19.95
CA VAL A 86 5.29 -3.14 -19.93
C VAL A 86 5.05 -4.63 -19.86
N ASP A 87 5.23 -5.32 -20.98
CA ASP A 87 5.20 -6.78 -21.03
C ASP A 87 6.55 -7.34 -20.58
N VAL A 88 6.66 -7.65 -19.30
CA VAL A 88 7.91 -8.10 -18.67
C VAL A 88 8.28 -9.54 -19.01
N LYS A 89 7.34 -10.34 -19.54
CA LYS A 89 7.56 -11.75 -19.93
C LYS A 89 7.78 -11.90 -21.45
N GLY A 90 7.28 -10.96 -22.26
CA GLY A 90 7.37 -10.97 -23.71
C GLY A 90 8.21 -9.81 -24.26
N ALA A 91 7.56 -8.82 -24.90
CA ALA A 91 8.21 -7.78 -25.69
C ALA A 91 9.29 -6.95 -24.94
N HIS A 92 9.15 -6.78 -23.62
CA HIS A 92 10.04 -5.96 -22.77
C HIS A 92 10.87 -6.80 -21.78
N HIS A 93 11.03 -8.11 -22.06
CA HIS A 93 11.85 -9.00 -21.21
C HIS A 93 13.34 -8.67 -21.30
N SER A 94 13.86 -8.36 -22.49
CA SER A 94 15.28 -8.13 -22.77
C SER A 94 15.66 -6.66 -22.64
N LEU A 95 16.99 -6.37 -22.61
CA LEU A 95 17.50 -5.01 -22.66
C LEU A 95 17.09 -4.29 -23.96
N ALA A 96 17.14 -5.00 -25.11
CA ALA A 96 16.65 -4.47 -26.38
C ALA A 96 15.14 -4.13 -26.33
N GLY A 97 14.34 -4.92 -25.62
CA GLY A 97 12.95 -4.61 -25.35
C GLY A 97 12.77 -3.32 -24.56
N MET A 98 13.66 -3.05 -23.60
CA MET A 98 13.62 -1.80 -22.82
C MET A 98 14.02 -0.57 -23.67
N TRP A 99 14.89 -0.73 -24.66
CA TRP A 99 15.21 0.33 -25.64
C TRP A 99 14.01 0.63 -26.55
N ARG A 100 13.27 -0.42 -27.00
CA ARG A 100 12.01 -0.22 -27.73
C ARG A 100 10.97 0.51 -26.90
N LEU A 101 10.84 0.17 -25.60
CA LEU A 101 9.95 0.84 -24.66
C LEU A 101 10.35 2.34 -24.51
N ALA A 102 11.65 2.64 -24.45
CA ALA A 102 12.13 4.01 -24.39
C ALA A 102 11.77 4.80 -25.67
N ALA A 103 11.85 4.17 -26.85
CA ALA A 103 11.40 4.79 -28.10
C ALA A 103 9.89 5.07 -28.10
N GLN A 104 9.07 4.18 -27.50
CA GLN A 104 7.64 4.42 -27.33
C GLN A 104 7.37 5.59 -26.37
N ALA A 105 8.06 5.66 -25.21
CA ALA A 105 7.96 6.76 -24.26
C ALA A 105 8.30 8.11 -24.91
N ARG A 106 9.33 8.16 -25.74
CA ARG A 106 9.71 9.37 -26.49
C ARG A 106 8.63 9.82 -27.46
N ARG A 107 7.99 8.89 -28.16
CA ARG A 107 6.85 9.21 -29.08
C ARG A 107 5.66 9.79 -28.33
N LEU A 108 5.49 9.47 -27.04
CA LEU A 108 4.46 10.05 -26.18
C LEU A 108 4.83 11.49 -25.74
N GLY A 109 6.06 11.96 -26.02
CA GLY A 109 6.53 13.29 -25.62
C GLY A 109 6.94 13.35 -24.13
N VAL A 110 7.40 12.21 -23.57
CA VAL A 110 7.93 12.18 -22.19
C VAL A 110 9.20 13.03 -22.10
N ASP A 111 9.21 13.98 -21.18
CA ASP A 111 10.31 14.93 -20.95
C ASP A 111 11.07 14.69 -19.63
N ALA A 112 10.57 13.78 -18.74
CA ALA A 112 11.31 13.32 -17.56
C ALA A 112 10.93 11.91 -17.16
N VAL A 113 11.85 11.19 -16.48
CA VAL A 113 11.64 9.81 -16.00
C VAL A 113 11.91 9.69 -14.51
N ALA A 114 10.91 9.22 -13.77
CA ALA A 114 11.00 8.76 -12.39
C ALA A 114 11.07 7.22 -12.33
N ASP A 115 12.28 6.66 -12.21
CA ASP A 115 12.49 5.22 -12.03
C ASP A 115 12.35 4.86 -10.56
N VAL A 116 11.14 4.51 -10.13
CA VAL A 116 10.85 4.04 -8.76
C VAL A 116 11.00 2.52 -8.62
N HIS A 117 11.60 1.85 -9.62
CA HIS A 117 11.88 0.42 -9.62
C HIS A 117 13.37 0.08 -9.41
N ASP A 118 14.28 0.77 -10.08
CA ASP A 118 15.74 0.61 -10.01
C ASP A 118 16.22 -0.85 -10.06
N VAL A 119 15.84 -1.57 -11.09
CA VAL A 119 16.32 -2.91 -11.47
C VAL A 119 17.08 -2.84 -12.79
N LEU A 120 17.78 -3.91 -13.18
CA LEU A 120 18.62 -3.92 -14.38
C LEU A 120 17.85 -3.43 -15.63
N ARG A 121 16.63 -3.92 -15.82
CA ARG A 121 15.78 -3.50 -16.97
C ARG A 121 15.43 -2.02 -16.91
N SER A 122 15.00 -1.49 -15.77
CA SER A 122 14.66 -0.07 -15.67
C SER A 122 15.90 0.83 -15.76
N LYS A 123 17.07 0.33 -15.38
CA LYS A 123 18.35 1.03 -15.61
C LYS A 123 18.66 1.16 -17.10
N ALA A 124 18.43 0.08 -17.89
CA ALA A 124 18.59 0.13 -19.34
C ALA A 124 17.61 1.12 -19.99
N PHE A 125 16.35 1.11 -19.58
CA PHE A 125 15.35 2.10 -20.02
C PHE A 125 15.79 3.54 -19.69
N ARG A 126 16.19 3.78 -18.45
CA ARG A 126 16.66 5.09 -17.99
C ARG A 126 17.90 5.56 -18.75
N LEU A 127 18.84 4.65 -19.04
CA LEU A 127 20.01 4.96 -19.86
C LEU A 127 19.61 5.39 -21.27
N ALA A 128 18.71 4.62 -21.91
CA ALA A 128 18.19 4.95 -23.23
C ALA A 128 17.53 6.33 -23.27
N MET A 129 16.70 6.68 -22.28
CA MET A 129 16.06 7.99 -22.18
C MET A 129 17.09 9.11 -22.00
N ARG A 130 18.10 8.92 -21.13
CA ARG A 130 19.18 9.91 -20.90
C ARG A 130 20.03 10.17 -22.14
N LEU A 131 20.35 9.15 -22.93
CA LEU A 131 21.09 9.30 -24.19
C LEU A 131 20.33 10.16 -25.22
N HIS A 132 19.02 10.31 -25.03
CA HIS A 132 18.18 11.21 -25.84
C HIS A 132 17.86 12.54 -25.14
N GLY A 133 18.62 12.92 -24.11
CA GLY A 133 18.48 14.19 -23.41
C GLY A 133 17.34 14.25 -22.38
N VAL A 134 16.63 13.14 -22.11
CA VAL A 134 15.54 13.12 -21.12
C VAL A 134 16.11 12.91 -19.73
N PRO A 135 15.94 13.88 -18.80
CA PRO A 135 16.39 13.76 -17.41
C PRO A 135 15.70 12.60 -16.70
N ALA A 136 16.44 11.90 -15.83
CA ALA A 136 15.92 10.77 -15.11
C ALA A 136 16.47 10.66 -13.69
N ALA A 137 15.59 10.49 -12.72
CA ALA A 137 15.92 10.18 -11.34
C ALA A 137 15.54 8.74 -10.99
N HIS A 138 16.11 8.21 -9.92
CA HIS A 138 15.80 6.86 -9.44
C HIS A 138 15.71 6.78 -7.92
N ILE A 139 14.98 5.75 -7.46
CA ILE A 139 14.75 5.50 -6.06
C ILE A 139 16.03 5.05 -5.33
N ASP A 140 16.25 5.59 -4.13
CA ASP A 140 17.10 4.94 -3.12
C ASP A 140 16.27 3.92 -2.35
N LYS A 141 16.58 2.64 -2.50
CA LYS A 141 15.90 1.52 -1.82
C LYS A 141 16.24 1.39 -0.34
N GLY A 142 17.14 2.22 0.19
CA GLY A 142 17.58 2.19 1.59
C GLY A 142 18.22 0.87 2.02
N ARG A 143 18.95 0.21 1.12
CA ARG A 143 19.50 -1.15 1.36
C ARG A 143 20.45 -1.21 2.56
N ALA A 144 21.24 -0.17 2.79
CA ALA A 144 22.16 -0.10 3.93
C ALA A 144 21.38 -0.05 5.25
N GLY A 145 20.38 0.84 5.36
CA GLY A 145 19.51 0.95 6.53
C GLY A 145 18.73 -0.35 6.80
N LYS A 146 18.17 -0.98 5.75
CA LYS A 146 17.46 -2.26 5.89
C LYS A 146 18.38 -3.38 6.41
N ARG A 147 19.63 -3.44 5.94
CA ARG A 147 20.62 -4.41 6.48
C ARG A 147 20.98 -4.12 7.94
N ALA A 148 21.15 -2.85 8.31
CA ALA A 148 21.41 -2.47 9.69
C ALA A 148 20.21 -2.83 10.58
N PHE A 149 18.98 -2.52 10.15
CA PHE A 149 17.75 -2.83 10.86
C PHE A 149 17.59 -4.34 11.13
N ILE A 150 17.86 -5.19 10.13
CA ILE A 150 17.86 -6.65 10.30
C ILE A 150 18.93 -7.09 11.30
N ARG A 151 20.14 -6.51 11.26
CA ARG A 151 21.25 -6.92 12.12
C ARG A 151 20.98 -6.68 13.59
N CYS A 152 20.35 -5.54 13.94
CA CYS A 152 20.00 -5.21 15.34
C CYS A 152 18.61 -5.70 15.77
N GLY A 153 17.86 -6.40 14.87
CA GLY A 153 16.48 -6.82 15.16
C GLY A 153 15.50 -5.65 15.27
N GLY A 154 15.82 -4.51 14.67
CA GLY A 154 15.03 -3.27 14.78
C GLY A 154 15.15 -2.55 16.14
N ARG A 155 15.90 -3.11 17.08
CA ARG A 155 16.04 -2.56 18.44
C ARG A 155 16.85 -1.28 18.43
N GLY A 156 16.33 -0.25 19.10
CA GLY A 156 16.98 1.06 19.19
C GLY A 156 17.08 1.81 17.87
N MET A 157 16.32 1.38 16.84
CA MET A 157 16.26 2.08 15.55
C MET A 157 14.87 2.66 15.32
N GLU A 158 14.85 3.89 14.85
CA GLU A 158 13.64 4.48 14.29
C GLU A 158 13.18 3.72 13.04
N PRO A 159 11.86 3.68 12.76
CA PRO A 159 11.34 3.12 11.52
C PRO A 159 12.03 3.75 10.31
N LEU A 160 12.41 2.92 9.36
CA LEU A 160 13.04 3.39 8.13
C LEU A 160 12.05 4.17 7.28
N ARG A 161 12.56 5.17 6.53
CA ARG A 161 11.76 5.97 5.61
C ARG A 161 10.85 5.08 4.76
N HIS A 162 9.56 5.37 4.80
CA HIS A 162 8.51 4.59 4.12
C HIS A 162 8.71 4.59 2.60
N THR A 163 8.35 3.50 1.93
CA THR A 163 8.54 3.33 0.48
C THR A 163 7.78 4.39 -0.34
N VAL A 164 6.58 4.78 0.07
CA VAL A 164 5.82 5.87 -0.56
C VAL A 164 6.61 7.18 -0.53
N LEU A 165 7.21 7.52 0.62
CA LEU A 165 8.03 8.72 0.76
C LEU A 165 9.30 8.66 -0.11
N ARG A 166 9.88 7.46 -0.29
CA ARG A 166 10.99 7.26 -1.23
C ARG A 166 10.59 7.47 -2.68
N TYR A 167 9.32 7.22 -3.04
CA TYR A 167 8.80 7.58 -4.37
C TYR A 167 8.70 9.09 -4.51
N CYS A 168 8.19 9.80 -3.51
CA CYS A 168 8.18 11.27 -3.50
C CYS A 168 9.59 11.87 -3.61
N ASP A 169 10.60 11.24 -2.98
CA ASP A 169 11.98 11.68 -3.10
C ASP A 169 12.52 11.60 -4.54
N VAL A 170 12.02 10.65 -5.35
CA VAL A 170 12.38 10.60 -6.78
C VAL A 170 11.79 11.79 -7.54
N PHE A 171 10.55 12.18 -7.23
CA PHE A 171 9.93 13.36 -7.82
C PHE A 171 10.66 14.64 -7.40
N ARG A 172 11.03 14.78 -6.12
CA ARG A 172 11.82 15.90 -5.62
C ARG A 172 13.19 16.03 -6.32
N LYS A 173 13.83 14.90 -6.65
CA LYS A 173 15.09 14.89 -7.45
C LYS A 173 14.91 15.38 -8.89
N LEU A 174 13.69 15.42 -9.40
CA LEU A 174 13.33 15.96 -10.71
C LEU A 174 12.86 17.42 -10.66
N GLY A 175 12.94 18.06 -9.48
CA GLY A 175 12.57 19.47 -9.29
C GLY A 175 11.14 19.68 -8.78
N PHE A 176 10.34 18.64 -8.60
CA PHE A 176 9.00 18.78 -8.04
C PHE A 176 9.06 19.11 -6.55
N VAL A 177 8.33 20.13 -6.13
CA VAL A 177 8.10 20.47 -4.71
C VAL A 177 6.74 19.92 -4.32
N LEU A 178 6.72 18.99 -3.37
CA LEU A 178 5.49 18.37 -2.89
C LEU A 178 5.63 17.98 -1.42
N ASP A 179 4.53 18.04 -0.71
CA ASP A 179 4.40 17.53 0.65
C ASP A 179 4.38 16.01 0.68
N ASP A 180 4.53 15.43 1.85
CA ASP A 180 4.33 14.00 2.02
C ASP A 180 2.84 13.66 1.84
N PRO A 181 2.51 12.55 1.15
CA PRO A 181 1.14 12.20 0.83
C PRO A 181 0.27 12.06 2.08
N ALA A 182 -0.94 12.60 2.03
CA ALA A 182 -1.95 12.24 3.01
C ALA A 182 -2.39 10.77 2.83
N PRO A 183 -2.76 10.06 3.91
CA PRO A 183 -3.41 8.77 3.81
C PRO A 183 -4.64 8.81 2.90
N ALA A 184 -4.96 7.69 2.26
CA ALA A 184 -6.18 7.60 1.47
C ALA A 184 -7.42 7.83 2.36
N VAL A 185 -8.46 8.36 1.77
CA VAL A 185 -9.78 8.53 2.40
C VAL A 185 -10.74 7.52 1.80
N ARG A 186 -11.53 6.88 2.66
CA ARG A 186 -12.56 5.92 2.21
C ARG A 186 -13.57 6.62 1.33
N ARG A 187 -13.93 5.98 0.23
CA ARG A 187 -14.93 6.46 -0.74
C ARG A 187 -15.88 5.33 -1.06
N ASP A 188 -17.12 5.69 -1.36
CA ASP A 188 -18.10 4.72 -1.83
C ASP A 188 -17.64 4.08 -3.15
N ARG A 189 -17.80 2.77 -3.22
CA ARG A 189 -17.49 1.97 -4.41
C ARG A 189 -18.60 0.94 -4.63
N PRO A 190 -18.83 0.52 -5.88
CA PRO A 190 -19.76 -0.56 -6.18
C PRO A 190 -19.44 -1.79 -5.33
N ASN A 191 -20.47 -2.48 -4.85
CA ASN A 191 -20.27 -3.73 -4.14
C ASN A 191 -20.50 -4.91 -5.10
N PRO A 192 -19.45 -5.67 -5.48
CA PRO A 192 -19.59 -6.76 -6.44
C PRO A 192 -20.37 -7.97 -5.89
N PHE A 193 -20.65 -7.99 -4.59
CA PHE A 193 -21.39 -9.07 -3.91
C PHE A 193 -22.81 -8.67 -3.47
N GLY A 194 -23.33 -7.56 -4.02
CA GLY A 194 -24.70 -7.11 -3.79
C GLY A 194 -24.87 -6.30 -2.50
N GLU A 195 -26.08 -6.30 -1.98
CA GLU A 195 -26.41 -5.55 -0.77
C GLU A 195 -25.68 -6.11 0.46
N LYS A 196 -25.15 -5.20 1.27
CA LYS A 196 -24.39 -5.55 2.46
C LYS A 196 -25.31 -5.65 3.66
N HIS A 197 -25.36 -6.83 4.27
CA HIS A 197 -26.06 -7.07 5.53
C HIS A 197 -25.08 -7.40 6.65
N GLY A 198 -25.14 -6.66 7.74
CA GLY A 198 -24.24 -6.83 8.89
C GLY A 198 -22.78 -6.46 8.61
N VAL A 199 -21.88 -6.96 9.45
CA VAL A 199 -20.45 -6.70 9.37
C VAL A 199 -19.78 -7.70 8.41
N TRP A 200 -19.00 -7.19 7.46
CA TRP A 200 -18.24 -7.98 6.49
C TRP A 200 -16.74 -7.86 6.74
N VAL A 201 -16.06 -8.99 6.84
CA VAL A 201 -14.63 -9.05 7.15
C VAL A 201 -13.87 -9.76 6.04
N GLY A 202 -12.70 -9.21 5.67
CA GLY A 202 -11.75 -9.85 4.78
C GLY A 202 -10.66 -10.58 5.56
N PHE A 203 -10.17 -11.70 5.02
CA PHE A 203 -9.02 -12.42 5.54
C PHE A 203 -8.06 -12.80 4.43
N ALA A 204 -6.80 -12.38 4.54
CA ALA A 204 -5.73 -12.63 3.57
C ALA A 204 -4.55 -13.31 4.26
N PRO A 205 -4.60 -14.64 4.53
CA PRO A 205 -3.57 -15.35 5.28
C PRO A 205 -2.27 -15.57 4.52
N PHE A 206 -2.27 -15.37 3.21
CA PHE A 206 -1.19 -15.79 2.33
C PHE A 206 -0.25 -14.66 1.94
N SER A 207 0.97 -15.03 1.58
CA SER A 207 1.98 -14.16 1.03
C SER A 207 2.94 -14.96 0.14
N ALA A 208 3.68 -14.28 -0.74
CA ALA A 208 4.65 -14.90 -1.63
C ALA A 208 5.77 -15.71 -0.92
N HIS A 209 5.94 -15.53 0.38
CA HIS A 209 7.00 -16.17 1.16
C HIS A 209 6.47 -16.77 2.45
N ARG A 210 6.91 -17.99 2.77
CA ARG A 210 6.50 -18.74 3.96
C ARG A 210 6.67 -17.96 5.28
N GLY A 211 7.72 -17.13 5.39
CA GLY A 211 7.98 -16.30 6.57
C GLY A 211 6.95 -15.17 6.80
N LYS A 212 6.00 -15.00 5.88
CA LYS A 212 4.91 -14.01 5.93
C LYS A 212 3.53 -14.62 5.74
N THR A 213 3.43 -15.94 5.62
CA THR A 213 2.15 -16.65 5.47
C THR A 213 1.69 -17.14 6.83
N TYR A 214 0.45 -16.84 7.20
CA TYR A 214 -0.10 -17.27 8.48
C TYR A 214 -0.15 -18.81 8.56
N PRO A 215 0.13 -19.43 9.71
CA PRO A 215 0.06 -20.87 9.83
C PRO A 215 -1.34 -21.41 9.52
N GLU A 216 -1.40 -22.52 8.81
CA GLU A 216 -2.67 -23.05 8.29
C GLU A 216 -3.67 -23.36 9.39
N GLU A 217 -3.23 -24.03 10.48
CA GLU A 217 -4.08 -24.35 11.64
C GLU A 217 -4.66 -23.09 12.27
N GLN A 218 -3.84 -22.05 12.44
CA GLN A 218 -4.28 -20.75 12.96
C GLN A 218 -5.20 -20.02 11.97
N SER A 219 -4.96 -20.20 10.66
CA SER A 219 -5.85 -19.63 9.64
C SER A 219 -7.24 -20.27 9.68
N ARG A 220 -7.31 -21.59 9.84
CA ARG A 220 -8.58 -22.34 10.00
C ARG A 220 -9.34 -21.87 11.23
N GLU A 221 -8.66 -21.77 12.35
CA GLU A 221 -9.26 -21.33 13.61
C GLU A 221 -9.74 -19.88 13.52
N LEU A 222 -8.96 -18.98 12.90
CA LEU A 222 -9.39 -17.60 12.70
C LEU A 222 -10.62 -17.51 11.79
N VAL A 223 -10.69 -18.28 10.69
CA VAL A 223 -11.88 -18.33 9.83
C VAL A 223 -13.10 -18.80 10.62
N ARG A 224 -12.97 -19.85 11.45
CA ARG A 224 -14.06 -20.32 12.33
C ARG A 224 -14.56 -19.19 13.23
N MET A 225 -13.65 -18.52 13.97
CA MET A 225 -14.01 -17.43 14.88
C MET A 225 -14.68 -16.26 14.17
N LEU A 226 -14.19 -15.90 12.97
CA LEU A 226 -14.76 -14.81 12.18
C LEU A 226 -16.14 -15.20 11.61
N SER A 227 -16.30 -16.45 11.15
CA SER A 227 -17.58 -16.93 10.60
C SER A 227 -18.69 -17.02 11.64
N GLU A 228 -18.37 -17.37 12.89
CA GLU A 228 -19.32 -17.41 14.00
C GLU A 228 -19.82 -16.02 14.42
N ARG A 229 -19.04 -14.97 14.13
CA ARG A 229 -19.31 -13.64 14.66
C ARG A 229 -19.84 -12.65 13.64
N TYR A 230 -19.44 -12.77 12.37
CA TYR A 230 -19.70 -11.75 11.35
C TYR A 230 -20.64 -12.26 10.26
N GLY A 231 -21.37 -11.32 9.63
CA GLY A 231 -22.35 -11.64 8.61
C GLY A 231 -21.74 -12.30 7.38
N ARG A 232 -20.52 -11.90 7.00
CA ARG A 232 -19.80 -12.50 5.87
C ARG A 232 -18.29 -12.38 6.02
N VAL A 233 -17.59 -13.45 5.62
CA VAL A 233 -16.12 -13.51 5.63
C VAL A 233 -15.62 -13.78 4.21
N PHE A 234 -14.70 -12.96 3.71
CA PHE A 234 -14.10 -13.10 2.38
C PHE A 234 -12.65 -13.51 2.50
N ILE A 235 -12.28 -14.64 1.89
CA ILE A 235 -10.89 -15.10 1.89
C ILE A 235 -10.20 -14.66 0.61
N HIS A 236 -9.20 -13.80 0.76
CA HIS A 236 -8.30 -13.36 -0.31
C HIS A 236 -7.18 -14.37 -0.51
N GLY A 237 -6.87 -14.70 -1.75
CA GLY A 237 -5.77 -15.62 -2.08
C GLY A 237 -5.57 -15.73 -3.59
N GLY A 238 -4.47 -16.38 -3.97
CA GLY A 238 -4.16 -16.75 -5.33
C GLY A 238 -4.64 -18.15 -5.68
N GLY A 239 -4.09 -18.73 -6.74
CA GLY A 239 -4.40 -20.08 -7.18
C GLY A 239 -3.61 -21.17 -6.43
N GLY A 240 -3.84 -22.42 -6.77
CA GLY A 240 -3.16 -23.57 -6.21
C GLY A 240 -3.58 -23.85 -4.76
N ALA A 241 -2.60 -24.00 -3.84
CA ALA A 241 -2.86 -24.33 -2.44
C ALA A 241 -3.69 -23.24 -1.70
N GLU A 242 -3.52 -21.97 -2.06
CA GLU A 242 -4.29 -20.86 -1.48
C GLU A 242 -5.76 -20.95 -1.86
N GLN A 243 -6.03 -21.28 -3.13
CA GLN A 243 -7.39 -21.53 -3.63
C GLN A 243 -8.01 -22.73 -2.92
N ALA A 244 -7.30 -23.86 -2.85
CA ALA A 244 -7.81 -25.08 -2.22
C ALA A 244 -8.23 -24.83 -0.76
N PHE A 245 -7.41 -24.11 0.01
CA PHE A 245 -7.73 -23.69 1.37
C PHE A 245 -9.01 -22.84 1.41
N ALA A 246 -9.08 -21.79 0.57
CA ALA A 246 -10.20 -20.86 0.59
C ALA A 246 -11.53 -21.54 0.20
N GLU A 247 -11.50 -22.43 -0.82
CA GLU A 247 -12.66 -23.23 -1.24
C GLU A 247 -13.08 -24.25 -0.20
N GLU A 248 -12.15 -24.83 0.55
CA GLU A 248 -12.47 -25.70 1.67
C GLU A 248 -13.22 -24.94 2.77
N MET A 249 -12.73 -23.76 3.14
CA MET A 249 -13.39 -22.91 4.13
C MET A 249 -14.78 -22.45 3.67
N GLU A 250 -14.93 -22.12 2.39
CA GLU A 250 -16.25 -21.79 1.79
C GLU A 250 -17.24 -22.95 1.86
N ARG A 251 -16.78 -24.20 1.68
CA ARG A 251 -17.64 -25.39 1.84
C ARG A 251 -17.98 -25.67 3.29
N THR A 252 -17.10 -25.30 4.22
CA THR A 252 -17.26 -25.59 5.66
C THR A 252 -18.19 -24.59 6.34
N TYR A 253 -18.16 -23.32 5.93
CA TYR A 253 -18.90 -22.24 6.58
C TYR A 253 -19.77 -21.49 5.56
N PRO A 254 -21.11 -21.45 5.75
CA PRO A 254 -22.05 -20.94 4.73
C PRO A 254 -21.91 -19.44 4.45
N ASN A 255 -21.32 -18.67 5.37
CA ASN A 255 -21.08 -17.23 5.23
C ASN A 255 -19.64 -16.88 4.84
N VAL A 256 -18.82 -17.87 4.52
CA VAL A 256 -17.46 -17.67 3.99
C VAL A 256 -17.49 -17.70 2.46
N THR A 257 -16.71 -16.82 1.84
CA THR A 257 -16.59 -16.74 0.37
C THR A 257 -15.11 -16.73 -0.03
N ALA A 258 -14.69 -17.70 -0.84
CA ALA A 258 -13.39 -17.72 -1.52
C ALA A 258 -13.41 -16.75 -2.71
N LEU A 259 -12.46 -15.84 -2.80
CA LEU A 259 -12.48 -14.78 -3.83
C LEU A 259 -11.80 -15.16 -5.15
N TYR A 260 -10.90 -16.14 -5.13
CA TYR A 260 -10.17 -16.54 -6.34
C TYR A 260 -11.11 -16.92 -7.48
N GLY A 261 -10.89 -16.32 -8.64
CA GLY A 261 -11.72 -16.53 -9.83
C GLY A 261 -13.08 -15.82 -9.84
N LYS A 262 -13.58 -15.31 -8.71
CA LYS A 262 -14.88 -14.61 -8.63
C LYS A 262 -14.79 -13.13 -8.94
N VAL A 263 -13.66 -12.51 -8.64
CA VAL A 263 -13.39 -11.09 -8.93
C VAL A 263 -11.99 -10.92 -9.52
N ARG A 264 -11.81 -9.85 -10.32
CA ARG A 264 -10.50 -9.36 -10.75
C ARG A 264 -10.05 -8.22 -9.82
N PHE A 265 -8.83 -7.74 -9.95
CA PHE A 265 -8.28 -6.68 -9.07
C PHE A 265 -9.19 -5.46 -8.89
N ALA A 266 -9.88 -5.00 -9.94
CA ALA A 266 -10.83 -3.89 -9.80
C ALA A 266 -11.98 -4.25 -8.85
N GLY A 267 -12.65 -5.38 -9.07
CA GLY A 267 -13.73 -5.85 -8.19
C GLY A 267 -13.23 -6.24 -6.79
N GLU A 268 -11.99 -6.74 -6.66
CA GLU A 268 -11.39 -6.99 -5.35
C GLU A 268 -11.18 -5.69 -4.57
N MET A 269 -10.70 -4.63 -5.20
CA MET A 269 -10.57 -3.31 -4.58
C MET A 269 -11.94 -2.71 -4.22
N ASP A 270 -12.95 -2.91 -5.07
CA ASP A 270 -14.30 -2.46 -4.80
C ASP A 270 -14.92 -3.23 -3.62
N LEU A 271 -14.71 -4.55 -3.55
CA LEU A 271 -15.09 -5.34 -2.37
C LEU A 271 -14.37 -4.83 -1.11
N ILE A 272 -13.03 -4.71 -1.16
CA ILE A 272 -12.23 -4.26 0.01
C ILE A 272 -12.76 -2.92 0.55
N ALA A 273 -13.15 -1.99 -0.32
CA ALA A 273 -13.74 -0.71 0.10
C ALA A 273 -15.09 -0.88 0.82
N ASN A 274 -15.80 -1.98 0.61
CA ASN A 274 -17.07 -2.29 1.26
C ASN A 274 -16.91 -3.12 2.55
N LEU A 275 -15.70 -3.64 2.85
CA LEU A 275 -15.45 -4.37 4.09
C LEU A 275 -15.33 -3.44 5.30
N ASP A 276 -15.70 -3.93 6.48
CA ASP A 276 -15.55 -3.20 7.75
C ASP A 276 -14.16 -3.34 8.34
N CYS A 277 -13.52 -4.50 8.11
CA CYS A 277 -12.14 -4.75 8.51
C CYS A 277 -11.52 -5.85 7.62
N VAL A 278 -10.21 -5.81 7.45
CA VAL A 278 -9.45 -6.87 6.78
C VAL A 278 -8.32 -7.32 7.70
N VAL A 279 -8.21 -8.63 7.94
CA VAL A 279 -7.01 -9.23 8.54
C VAL A 279 -6.08 -9.66 7.42
N THR A 280 -4.84 -9.19 7.42
CA THR A 280 -3.89 -9.50 6.35
C THR A 280 -2.47 -9.67 6.88
N MET A 281 -1.66 -10.34 6.10
CA MET A 281 -0.22 -10.42 6.32
C MET A 281 0.50 -9.21 5.69
N ASP A 282 1.83 -9.12 5.88
CA ASP A 282 2.71 -8.28 5.05
C ASP A 282 2.67 -8.78 3.59
N SER A 283 1.61 -8.43 2.87
CA SER A 283 1.27 -8.92 1.53
C SER A 283 0.67 -7.83 0.64
N LEU A 284 0.32 -8.17 -0.61
CA LEU A 284 -0.35 -7.26 -1.53
C LEU A 284 -1.64 -6.69 -0.93
N VAL A 285 -2.46 -7.53 -0.30
CA VAL A 285 -3.79 -7.13 0.21
C VAL A 285 -3.67 -6.00 1.22
N MET A 286 -2.64 -5.98 2.09
CA MET A 286 -2.39 -4.87 3.00
C MET A 286 -2.25 -3.52 2.26
N HIS A 287 -1.58 -3.51 1.11
CA HIS A 287 -1.42 -2.30 0.31
C HIS A 287 -2.70 -1.93 -0.45
N LEU A 288 -3.49 -2.91 -0.93
CA LEU A 288 -4.80 -2.64 -1.54
C LEU A 288 -5.77 -2.03 -0.52
N VAL A 289 -5.80 -2.58 0.69
CA VAL A 289 -6.59 -2.05 1.82
C VAL A 289 -6.21 -0.60 2.12
N SER A 290 -4.90 -0.28 2.13
CA SER A 290 -4.43 1.10 2.36
C SER A 290 -4.85 2.07 1.24
N LEU A 291 -5.00 1.60 -0.01
CA LEU A 291 -5.43 2.43 -1.14
C LEU A 291 -6.89 2.89 -1.04
N VAL A 292 -7.73 2.10 -0.40
CA VAL A 292 -9.17 2.37 -0.25
C VAL A 292 -9.57 2.74 1.18
N ALA A 293 -8.57 2.85 2.08
CA ALA A 293 -8.72 3.26 3.47
C ALA A 293 -9.69 2.38 4.29
N THR A 294 -9.76 1.09 4.00
CA THR A 294 -10.50 0.14 4.82
C THR A 294 -9.71 -0.14 6.11
N PRO A 295 -10.35 -0.26 7.28
CA PRO A 295 -9.68 -0.67 8.50
C PRO A 295 -8.97 -2.03 8.35
N VAL A 296 -7.77 -2.15 8.93
CA VAL A 296 -6.94 -3.35 8.74
C VAL A 296 -6.24 -3.77 10.01
N VAL A 297 -6.18 -5.08 10.23
CA VAL A 297 -5.28 -5.76 11.17
C VAL A 297 -4.17 -6.42 10.38
N SER A 298 -2.91 -6.01 10.60
CA SER A 298 -1.78 -6.58 9.86
C SER A 298 -0.90 -7.47 10.73
N VAL A 299 -0.69 -8.72 10.31
CA VAL A 299 0.11 -9.71 11.02
C VAL A 299 1.52 -9.82 10.43
N TRP A 300 2.53 -9.75 11.28
CA TRP A 300 3.93 -9.70 10.88
C TRP A 300 4.75 -10.84 11.50
N GLY A 301 5.41 -11.62 10.65
CA GLY A 301 6.27 -12.73 11.04
C GLY A 301 7.77 -12.42 10.90
N ALA A 302 8.41 -12.95 9.87
CA ALA A 302 9.86 -12.84 9.61
C ALA A 302 10.31 -11.43 9.21
N THR A 303 9.39 -10.55 8.85
CA THR A 303 9.60 -9.14 8.48
C THR A 303 9.20 -8.21 9.63
N HIS A 304 9.29 -6.89 9.42
CA HIS A 304 8.95 -5.90 10.46
C HIS A 304 8.38 -4.63 9.80
N PRO A 305 7.31 -4.02 10.34
CA PRO A 305 6.72 -2.78 9.79
C PRO A 305 7.73 -1.63 9.71
N GLY A 306 8.67 -1.55 10.66
CA GLY A 306 9.75 -0.55 10.66
C GLY A 306 10.75 -0.65 9.48
N LEU A 307 10.63 -1.65 8.61
CA LEU A 307 11.39 -1.71 7.35
C LEU A 307 10.87 -0.76 6.24
N GLY A 308 9.78 -0.01 6.53
CA GLY A 308 9.19 0.97 5.62
C GLY A 308 8.23 0.37 4.59
N PHE A 309 7.59 -0.76 4.92
CA PHE A 309 6.62 -1.47 4.07
C PHE A 309 5.22 -1.59 4.67
N LEU A 310 4.95 -1.01 5.85
CA LEU A 310 3.59 -1.00 6.39
C LEU A 310 2.63 -0.35 5.38
N GLY A 311 1.39 -0.80 5.27
CA GLY A 311 0.40 -0.13 4.43
C GLY A 311 0.34 1.36 4.77
N TYR A 312 0.40 2.23 3.75
CA TYR A 312 0.49 3.67 3.99
C TYR A 312 -0.79 4.19 4.66
N GLY A 313 -0.65 4.87 5.78
CA GLY A 313 -1.79 5.32 6.60
C GLY A 313 -2.36 4.27 7.54
N VAL A 314 -1.81 3.05 7.56
CA VAL A 314 -2.24 2.02 8.53
C VAL A 314 -1.76 2.39 9.94
N SER A 315 -2.69 2.35 10.90
CA SER A 315 -2.38 2.61 12.31
C SER A 315 -1.40 1.58 12.88
N PRO A 316 -0.30 2.02 13.51
CA PRO A 316 0.60 1.11 14.22
C PRO A 316 -0.09 0.25 15.30
N GLY A 317 -1.17 0.75 15.91
CA GLY A 317 -1.99 0.01 16.88
C GLY A 317 -2.67 -1.23 16.32
N ASN A 318 -2.82 -1.32 14.99
CA ASN A 318 -3.43 -2.46 14.31
C ASN A 318 -2.39 -3.47 13.77
N VAL A 319 -1.14 -3.32 14.18
CA VAL A 319 -0.05 -4.25 13.83
C VAL A 319 0.07 -5.32 14.90
N LEU A 320 -0.10 -6.58 14.51
CA LEU A 320 0.11 -7.73 15.37
C LEU A 320 1.45 -8.40 15.04
N GLN A 321 2.32 -8.49 16.02
CA GLN A 321 3.65 -9.08 15.87
C GLN A 321 4.19 -9.57 17.21
N ALA A 322 4.99 -10.63 17.19
CA ALA A 322 5.67 -11.10 18.39
C ALA A 322 6.95 -10.30 18.64
N ASP A 323 7.24 -9.98 19.89
CA ASP A 323 8.58 -9.50 20.29
C ASP A 323 9.50 -10.69 20.49
N MET A 324 10.40 -10.92 19.53
CA MET A 324 11.36 -12.04 19.55
C MET A 324 12.72 -11.59 19.03
N ALA A 325 13.78 -12.04 19.67
CA ALA A 325 15.15 -11.71 19.31
C ALA A 325 15.56 -12.17 17.89
N CYS A 326 14.88 -13.17 17.32
CA CYS A 326 15.18 -13.68 15.99
C CYS A 326 14.53 -12.92 14.84
N ARG A 327 13.71 -11.88 15.13
CA ARG A 327 13.04 -11.10 14.09
C ARG A 327 13.38 -9.61 14.18
N PRO A 328 13.30 -8.89 13.02
CA PRO A 328 13.10 -9.43 11.68
C PRO A 328 14.34 -10.21 11.23
N CYS A 329 14.15 -11.38 10.60
CA CYS A 329 15.27 -12.16 10.08
C CYS A 329 15.48 -11.97 8.56
N SER A 330 14.58 -11.30 7.89
CA SER A 330 14.60 -11.03 6.46
C SER A 330 13.89 -9.73 6.11
N VAL A 331 14.38 -9.02 5.08
CA VAL A 331 13.71 -7.84 4.54
C VAL A 331 12.39 -8.20 3.86
N PHE A 332 12.33 -9.37 3.20
CA PHE A 332 11.19 -9.77 2.36
C PHE A 332 10.51 -11.06 2.81
N GLY A 333 10.92 -11.65 3.92
CA GLY A 333 10.36 -12.92 4.39
C GLY A 333 10.82 -14.17 3.62
N ASN A 334 11.78 -14.02 2.70
CA ASN A 334 12.24 -15.05 1.77
C ASN A 334 13.33 -15.97 2.33
N LYS A 335 13.83 -15.72 3.54
CA LYS A 335 14.79 -16.60 4.20
C LYS A 335 14.05 -17.68 4.97
N PRO A 336 14.54 -18.94 4.96
CA PRO A 336 14.03 -20.00 5.83
C PRO A 336 14.13 -19.59 7.30
N CYS A 337 13.17 -20.03 8.10
CA CYS A 337 13.23 -19.84 9.55
C CYS A 337 14.42 -20.64 10.13
N ARG A 338 15.30 -19.98 10.90
CA ARG A 338 16.46 -20.64 11.52
C ARG A 338 16.08 -21.75 12.50
N TYR A 339 14.86 -21.71 13.04
CA TYR A 339 14.33 -22.73 13.96
C TYR A 339 13.37 -23.71 13.26
N GLY A 340 13.05 -23.50 11.99
CA GLY A 340 12.17 -24.34 11.19
C GLY A 340 10.67 -24.19 11.49
N ASP A 341 10.27 -23.60 12.60
CA ASP A 341 8.91 -23.64 13.16
C ASP A 341 8.09 -22.38 12.96
N TYR A 342 8.70 -21.28 12.47
CA TYR A 342 8.04 -19.98 12.28
C TYR A 342 7.31 -19.48 13.54
N ARG A 343 7.88 -19.72 14.73
CA ARG A 343 7.32 -19.36 16.05
C ARG A 343 6.84 -17.93 16.16
N CYS A 344 7.45 -16.98 15.44
CA CYS A 344 7.03 -15.58 15.43
C CYS A 344 5.62 -15.38 14.81
N LEU A 345 5.24 -16.21 13.83
CA LEU A 345 3.88 -16.23 13.28
C LEU A 345 2.93 -16.97 14.22
N LYS A 346 3.36 -18.10 14.79
CA LYS A 346 2.55 -18.88 15.74
C LYS A 346 2.23 -18.13 17.02
N ALA A 347 3.09 -17.21 17.45
CA ALA A 347 2.86 -16.40 18.64
C ALA A 347 1.80 -15.29 18.46
N VAL A 348 1.43 -14.96 17.23
CA VAL A 348 0.26 -14.12 16.96
C VAL A 348 -0.93 -15.06 16.81
N THR A 349 -1.71 -15.21 17.90
CA THR A 349 -2.81 -16.19 17.93
C THR A 349 -4.06 -15.70 17.18
N PRO A 350 -4.95 -16.62 16.76
CA PRO A 350 -6.23 -16.26 16.15
C PRO A 350 -7.10 -15.35 17.04
N GLU A 351 -7.07 -15.57 18.37
CA GLU A 351 -7.81 -14.76 19.34
C GLU A 351 -7.32 -13.32 19.37
N MET A 352 -5.99 -13.09 19.25
CA MET A 352 -5.43 -11.75 19.17
C MET A 352 -5.94 -11.02 17.93
N ALA A 353 -6.00 -11.71 16.79
CA ALA A 353 -6.50 -11.14 15.54
C ALA A 353 -8.01 -10.89 15.60
N ALA A 354 -8.78 -11.87 16.05
CA ALA A 354 -10.25 -11.77 16.19
C ALA A 354 -10.65 -10.66 17.18
N ARG A 355 -9.94 -10.54 18.32
CA ARG A 355 -10.17 -9.47 19.28
C ARG A 355 -9.91 -8.09 18.65
N ARG A 356 -8.81 -7.93 17.89
CA ARG A 356 -8.51 -6.65 17.24
C ARG A 356 -9.56 -6.30 16.17
N VAL A 357 -10.06 -7.26 15.41
CA VAL A 357 -11.20 -7.06 14.49
C VAL A 357 -12.43 -6.58 15.26
N ALA A 358 -12.75 -7.21 16.40
CA ALA A 358 -13.90 -6.85 17.22
C ALA A 358 -13.79 -5.43 17.80
N GLU A 359 -12.59 -5.01 18.20
CA GLU A 359 -12.31 -3.63 18.65
C GLU A 359 -12.54 -2.62 17.52
N ILE A 360 -12.11 -2.93 16.30
CA ILE A 360 -12.26 -2.07 15.13
C ILE A 360 -13.72 -1.96 14.68
N THR A 361 -14.46 -3.09 14.72
CA THR A 361 -15.86 -3.16 14.23
C THR A 361 -16.90 -2.80 15.28
N GLY A 362 -16.47 -2.46 16.51
CA GLY A 362 -17.37 -2.17 17.63
C GLY A 362 -18.17 -3.37 18.11
N SER A 363 -17.69 -4.59 17.83
CA SER A 363 -18.41 -5.85 18.13
C SER A 363 -17.86 -6.58 19.35
N LEU A 364 -17.14 -5.91 20.26
CA LEU A 364 -16.76 -6.50 21.54
C LEU A 364 -18.05 -6.88 22.31
N PRO A 365 -18.11 -8.05 22.97
CA PRO A 365 -19.16 -8.29 23.94
C PRO A 365 -19.05 -7.22 25.02
N GLU A 366 -20.19 -6.63 25.41
CA GLU A 366 -20.23 -5.80 26.60
C GLU A 366 -19.65 -6.61 27.76
N CYS A 367 -18.66 -6.06 28.46
CA CYS A 367 -18.24 -6.69 29.70
C CYS A 367 -19.46 -6.83 30.58
N PRO A 368 -19.77 -8.03 31.13
CA PRO A 368 -20.80 -8.12 32.14
C PRO A 368 -20.40 -7.18 33.25
N GLY A 369 -21.20 -6.11 33.41
CA GLY A 369 -20.97 -5.10 34.42
C GLY A 369 -20.80 -5.80 35.76
N ASN A 370 -19.77 -5.44 36.50
CA ASN A 370 -19.66 -5.75 37.91
C ASN A 370 -20.91 -5.15 38.59
N GLY A 371 -21.96 -5.98 38.75
CA GLY A 371 -23.11 -5.70 39.60
C GLY A 371 -22.74 -5.88 41.05
#